data_a3d736ce08c36a52f709aa612d3a290b
#
_entry.id   a3d736ce08c36a52f709aa612d3a290b
#
_cell.length_a   1.000
_cell.length_b   1.000
_cell.length_c   1.000
_cell.angle_alpha   90.00
_cell.angle_beta   90.00
_cell.angle_gamma   90.00
#
_symmetry.space_group_name_H-M   'P 1'
#
loop_
_entity.id
_entity.type
_entity.pdbx_description
1 polymer ?
#
loop_
_entity_poly.entity_id
_entity_poly.type
_entity_poly.pdbx_seq_one_letter_code
_entity_poly.pdbx_strand_id
1 'polypeptide(L)'
;MDRKKYLNYIKKFKKNLNKDIPTDRIILFGSRAYGKPHRWSDFDLIIVSKKFRKLDFIKRGSRMYKYWDIDYPVDFLCYTPEEFSKLRRQITIVKEAVEKGININ
;
A
#
# COMPACT_ATOMS: atom_id res chain seq x y z
N MET A 1 -6.56 1.50 -18.25
CA MET A 1 -7.32 1.09 -17.06
C MET A 1 -7.70 2.32 -16.27
N ASP A 2 -8.93 2.47 -15.89
CA ASP A 2 -9.39 3.63 -15.14
C ASP A 2 -9.18 3.47 -13.62
N ARG A 3 -9.32 4.58 -12.90
CA ARG A 3 -9.11 4.62 -11.45
C ARG A 3 -10.06 3.69 -10.69
N LYS A 4 -11.29 3.58 -11.16
CA LYS A 4 -12.29 2.70 -10.52
C LYS A 4 -11.83 1.24 -10.53
N LYS A 5 -11.24 0.79 -11.63
CA LYS A 5 -10.68 -0.56 -11.74
C LYS A 5 -9.51 -0.75 -10.77
N TYR A 6 -8.61 0.24 -10.68
CA TYR A 6 -7.49 0.18 -9.74
C TYR A 6 -7.99 -0.02 -8.31
N LEU A 7 -8.96 0.80 -7.93
CA LEU A 7 -9.48 0.77 -6.57
C LEU A 7 -10.17 -0.56 -6.26
N ASN A 8 -10.88 -1.12 -7.24
CA ASN A 8 -11.52 -2.43 -7.06
C ASN A 8 -10.49 -3.54 -6.86
N TYR A 9 -9.39 -3.52 -7.62
CA TYR A 9 -8.30 -4.48 -7.44
C TYR A 9 -7.71 -4.39 -6.04
N ILE A 10 -7.45 -3.17 -5.57
CA ILE A 10 -6.83 -2.96 -4.27
C ILE A 10 -7.79 -3.33 -3.14
N LYS A 11 -9.08 -3.05 -3.29
CA LYS A 11 -10.09 -3.46 -2.30
C LYS A 11 -10.18 -4.98 -2.17
N LYS A 12 -10.07 -5.68 -3.29
CA LYS A 12 -10.04 -7.14 -3.30
C LYS A 12 -8.78 -7.66 -2.59
N PHE A 13 -7.64 -7.06 -2.86
CA PHE A 13 -6.40 -7.35 -2.17
C PHE A 13 -6.53 -7.14 -0.66
N LYS A 14 -7.08 -6.01 -0.25
CA LYS A 14 -7.31 -5.69 1.17
C LYS A 14 -8.17 -6.74 1.85
N LYS A 15 -9.26 -7.12 1.20
CA LYS A 15 -10.18 -8.14 1.75
C LYS A 15 -9.45 -9.47 1.94
N ASN A 16 -8.64 -9.86 0.96
CA ASN A 16 -7.86 -11.08 1.03
C ASN A 16 -6.80 -11.02 2.13
N LEU A 17 -6.08 -9.91 2.21
CA LEU A 17 -5.04 -9.68 3.21
C LEU A 17 -5.60 -9.68 4.64
N ASN A 18 -6.74 -9.02 4.84
CA ASN A 18 -7.33 -8.87 6.17
C ASN A 18 -7.80 -10.19 6.80
N LYS A 19 -7.88 -11.27 6.04
CA LYS A 19 -8.17 -12.58 6.61
C LYS A 19 -7.06 -13.05 7.55
N ASP A 20 -5.81 -12.67 7.25
CA ASP A 20 -4.64 -13.07 8.03
C ASP A 20 -3.96 -11.91 8.73
N ILE A 21 -3.93 -10.74 8.11
CA ILE A 21 -3.22 -9.55 8.60
C ILE A 21 -4.19 -8.36 8.59
N PRO A 22 -4.80 -8.04 9.73
CA PRO A 22 -5.64 -6.84 9.82
C PRO A 22 -4.81 -5.60 9.56
N THR A 23 -5.36 -4.68 8.75
CA THR A 23 -4.67 -3.46 8.39
C THR A 23 -5.35 -2.25 9.01
N ASP A 24 -4.55 -1.27 9.46
CA ASP A 24 -5.07 0.00 9.95
C ASP A 24 -5.31 0.97 8.79
N ARG A 25 -4.43 0.94 7.79
CA ARG A 25 -4.54 1.78 6.60
C ARG A 25 -3.90 1.11 5.39
N ILE A 26 -4.45 1.39 4.22
CA ILE A 26 -3.82 1.10 2.93
C ILE A 26 -3.95 2.37 2.09
N ILE A 27 -2.82 2.84 1.55
CA ILE A 27 -2.79 4.07 0.73
C ILE A 27 -2.16 3.74 -0.63
N LEU A 28 -2.91 4.03 -1.69
CA LEU A 28 -2.36 4.02 -3.05
C LEU A 28 -1.66 5.35 -3.29
N PHE A 29 -0.40 5.31 -3.67
CA PHE A 29 0.37 6.51 -3.98
C PHE A 29 1.10 6.34 -5.31
N GLY A 30 1.96 7.28 -5.66
CA GLY A 30 2.74 7.22 -6.89
C GLY A 30 1.91 7.51 -8.14
N SER A 31 2.40 7.06 -9.30
CA SER A 31 1.84 7.45 -10.59
C SER A 31 0.38 7.06 -10.77
N ARG A 32 -0.05 5.95 -10.22
CA ARG A 32 -1.45 5.50 -10.37
C ARG A 32 -2.42 6.24 -9.45
N ALA A 33 -1.92 7.00 -8.50
CA ALA A 33 -2.76 7.80 -7.62
C ALA A 33 -2.86 9.25 -8.10
N TYR A 34 -1.72 9.88 -8.41
CA TYR A 34 -1.67 11.31 -8.73
C TYR A 34 -0.71 11.67 -9.86
N GLY A 35 -0.14 10.68 -10.54
CA GLY A 35 0.73 10.90 -11.69
C GLY A 35 0.03 10.54 -13.00
N LYS A 36 0.84 10.29 -14.02
CA LYS A 36 0.39 9.83 -15.34
C LYS A 36 0.89 8.40 -15.56
N PRO A 37 0.11 7.38 -15.19
CA PRO A 37 0.58 6.00 -15.28
C PRO A 37 0.69 5.52 -16.72
N HIS A 38 1.66 4.66 -16.95
CA HIS A 38 1.76 3.85 -18.16
C HIS A 38 0.98 2.56 -17.97
N ARG A 39 0.80 1.83 -19.06
CA ARG A 39 0.17 0.52 -19.04
C ARG A 39 0.82 -0.45 -18.02
N TRP A 40 2.15 -0.37 -17.88
CA TRP A 40 2.92 -1.27 -17.00
C TRP A 40 3.47 -0.57 -15.76
N SER A 41 2.94 0.59 -15.42
CA SER A 41 3.36 1.27 -14.18
C SER A 41 3.03 0.41 -12.96
N ASP A 42 3.92 0.46 -11.97
CA ASP A 42 3.71 -0.24 -10.71
C ASP A 42 2.54 0.36 -9.94
N PHE A 43 1.86 -0.49 -9.19
CA PHE A 43 1.03 -0.02 -8.09
C PHE A 43 1.96 0.22 -6.90
N ASP A 44 1.84 1.36 -6.26
CA ASP A 44 2.61 1.70 -5.07
C ASP A 44 1.67 1.77 -3.88
N LEU A 45 1.86 0.89 -2.91
CA LEU A 45 0.97 0.78 -1.76
C LEU A 45 1.73 0.92 -0.45
N ILE A 46 1.20 1.76 0.44
CA ILE A 46 1.61 1.79 1.84
C ILE A 46 0.59 0.96 2.61
N ILE A 47 1.08 0.03 3.42
CA ILE A 47 0.25 -0.82 4.27
C ILE A 47 0.68 -0.62 5.71
N VAL A 48 -0.27 -0.26 6.57
CA VAL A 48 -0.01 -0.04 8.00
C VAL A 48 -0.71 -1.12 8.79
N SER A 49 0.03 -1.86 9.61
CA SER A 49 -0.52 -2.92 10.44
C SER A 49 0.29 -3.13 11.71
N LYS A 50 -0.41 -3.36 12.81
CA LYS A 50 0.21 -3.73 14.09
C LYS A 50 0.94 -5.07 14.00
N LYS A 51 0.51 -5.94 13.11
CA LYS A 51 1.14 -7.26 12.93
C LYS A 51 2.57 -7.16 12.43
N PHE A 52 2.94 -6.05 11.82
CA PHE A 52 4.30 -5.86 11.32
C PHE A 52 5.35 -5.68 12.42
N ARG A 53 4.94 -5.47 13.66
CA ARG A 53 5.87 -5.33 14.79
C ARG A 53 6.78 -6.54 14.98
N LYS A 54 6.31 -7.72 14.58
CA LYS A 54 7.04 -8.98 14.75
C LYS A 54 7.86 -9.37 13.52
N LEU A 55 7.84 -8.54 12.47
CA LEU A 55 8.52 -8.84 11.22
C LEU A 55 9.51 -7.73 10.88
N ASP A 56 10.69 -8.11 10.41
CA ASP A 56 11.61 -7.11 9.88
C ASP A 56 11.04 -6.53 8.57
N PHE A 57 11.55 -5.37 8.19
CA PHE A 57 10.97 -4.57 7.10
C PHE A 57 10.91 -5.33 5.78
N ILE A 58 11.96 -6.06 5.42
CA ILE A 58 12.03 -6.79 4.15
C ILE A 58 11.00 -7.91 4.11
N LYS A 59 10.88 -8.65 5.19
CA LYS A 59 9.91 -9.77 5.27
C LYS A 59 8.47 -9.31 5.18
N ARG A 60 8.18 -8.08 5.64
CA ARG A 60 6.84 -7.51 5.54
C ARG A 60 6.39 -7.44 4.09
N GLY A 61 7.20 -6.80 3.24
CA GLY A 61 6.89 -6.65 1.81
C GLY A 61 6.77 -7.98 1.10
N SER A 62 7.73 -8.88 1.32
CA SER A 62 7.70 -10.22 0.71
C SER A 62 6.40 -10.96 1.01
N ARG A 63 5.91 -10.83 2.24
CA ARG A 63 4.71 -11.51 2.68
C ARG A 63 3.45 -10.98 1.99
N MET A 64 3.45 -9.71 1.59
CA MET A 64 2.29 -9.09 0.92
C MET A 64 2.03 -9.69 -0.45
N TYR A 65 3.05 -10.13 -1.16
CA TYR A 65 2.89 -10.71 -2.50
C TYR A 65 2.00 -11.95 -2.52
N LYS A 66 1.92 -12.67 -1.44
CA LYS A 66 1.02 -13.82 -1.30
C LYS A 66 -0.45 -13.45 -1.53
N TYR A 67 -0.81 -12.21 -1.20
CA TYR A 67 -2.19 -11.73 -1.27
C TYR A 67 -2.47 -10.91 -2.53
N TRP A 68 -1.44 -10.63 -3.33
CA TRP A 68 -1.55 -9.84 -4.55
C TRP A 68 -1.82 -10.76 -5.73
N ASP A 69 -3.09 -10.91 -6.08
CA ASP A 69 -3.55 -11.77 -7.17
C ASP A 69 -3.98 -10.92 -8.36
N ILE A 70 -3.14 -9.97 -8.73
CA ILE A 70 -3.42 -9.01 -9.80
C ILE A 70 -2.24 -9.02 -10.76
N ASP A 71 -2.53 -9.05 -12.05
CA ASP A 71 -1.52 -9.17 -13.11
C ASP A 71 -0.88 -7.81 -13.45
N TYR A 72 -0.40 -7.12 -12.40
CA TYR A 72 0.33 -5.86 -12.53
C TYR A 72 1.43 -5.83 -11.47
N PRO A 73 2.58 -5.20 -11.78
CA PRO A 73 3.63 -5.08 -10.78
C PRO A 73 3.19 -4.18 -9.62
N VAL A 74 3.71 -4.45 -8.44
CA VAL A 74 3.36 -3.72 -7.22
C VAL A 74 4.58 -3.59 -6.32
N ASP A 75 4.69 -2.43 -5.67
CA ASP A 75 5.66 -2.17 -4.61
C ASP A 75 4.92 -1.93 -3.30
N PHE A 76 5.36 -2.60 -2.25
CA PHE A 76 4.76 -2.48 -0.92
C PHE A 76 5.72 -1.80 0.05
N LEU A 77 5.24 -0.76 0.71
CA LEU A 77 5.90 -0.16 1.87
C LEU A 77 5.06 -0.48 3.10
N CYS A 78 5.59 -1.30 3.98
CA CYS A 78 4.84 -1.85 5.11
C CYS A 78 5.38 -1.27 6.41
N TYR A 79 4.52 -0.61 7.18
CA TYR A 79 4.91 0.07 8.41
C TYR A 79 4.01 -0.32 9.56
N THR A 80 4.58 -0.32 10.77
CA THR A 80 3.76 -0.33 11.98
C THR A 80 3.09 1.03 12.14
N PRO A 81 2.01 1.13 12.95
CA PRO A 81 1.39 2.44 13.21
C PRO A 81 2.37 3.47 13.76
N GLU A 82 3.31 3.04 14.59
CA GLU A 82 4.32 3.92 15.19
C GLU A 82 5.29 4.47 14.14
N GLU A 83 5.79 3.59 13.27
CA GLU A 83 6.68 3.99 12.19
C GLU A 83 5.98 4.95 11.23
N PHE A 84 4.77 4.62 10.86
CA PHE A 84 3.96 5.44 9.96
C PHE A 84 3.69 6.82 10.56
N SER A 85 3.30 6.89 11.82
CA SER A 85 3.05 8.14 12.52
C SER A 85 4.26 9.05 12.53
N LYS A 86 5.45 8.49 12.69
CA LYS A 86 6.71 9.24 12.66
C LYS A 86 7.04 9.72 11.25
N LEU A 87 6.98 8.82 10.27
CA LEU A 87 7.40 9.12 8.90
C LEU A 87 6.50 10.14 8.20
N ARG A 88 5.20 10.13 8.49
CA ARG A 88 4.26 11.07 7.86
C ARG A 88 4.50 12.52 8.26
N ARG A 89 5.24 12.75 9.34
CA ARG A 89 5.58 14.10 9.85
C ARG A 89 6.90 14.61 9.31
N GLN A 90 7.65 13.79 8.61
CA GLN A 90 8.96 14.16 8.05
C GLN A 90 8.83 14.36 6.54
N ILE A 91 9.83 15.01 5.95
CA ILE A 91 9.88 15.16 4.50
C ILE A 91 10.25 13.80 3.89
N THR A 92 9.23 12.98 3.63
CA THR A 92 9.38 11.60 3.15
C THR A 92 8.32 11.31 2.10
N ILE A 93 8.51 10.18 1.41
CA ILE A 93 7.50 9.66 0.48
C ILE A 93 6.18 9.32 1.22
N VAL A 94 6.26 8.98 2.50
CA VAL A 94 5.09 8.70 3.33
C VAL A 94 4.24 9.95 3.51
N LYS A 95 4.88 11.09 3.79
CA LYS A 95 4.18 12.38 3.91
C LYS A 95 3.46 12.73 2.60
N GLU A 96 4.15 12.60 1.49
CA GLU A 96 3.55 12.86 0.17
C GLU A 96 2.37 11.93 -0.10
N ALA A 97 2.51 10.65 0.22
CA ALA A 97 1.44 9.67 0.04
C ALA A 97 0.21 9.99 0.87
N VAL A 98 0.39 10.45 2.11
CA VAL A 98 -0.73 10.86 2.98
C VAL A 98 -1.45 12.07 2.39
N GLU A 99 -0.71 13.05 1.88
CA GLU A 99 -1.28 14.29 1.36
C GLU A 99 -1.94 14.11 -0.01
N LYS A 100 -1.37 13.30 -0.89
CA LYS A 100 -1.79 13.18 -2.29
C LYS A 100 -2.36 11.82 -2.65
N GLY A 101 -2.12 10.80 -1.86
CA GLY A 101 -2.55 9.44 -2.16
C GLY A 101 -4.03 9.20 -1.93
N ILE A 102 -4.45 7.99 -2.24
CA ILE A 102 -5.84 7.57 -2.11
C ILE A 102 -5.93 6.52 -0.99
N ASN A 103 -6.71 6.83 0.05
CA ASN A 103 -6.97 5.88 1.12
C ASN A 103 -7.95 4.81 0.65
N ILE A 104 -7.62 3.57 0.91
CA ILE A 104 -8.48 2.44 0.53
C ILE A 104 -9.34 2.05 1.73
N ASN A 105 -10.63 2.15 1.55
CA ASN A 105 -11.61 1.81 2.59
C ASN A 105 -12.05 0.35 2.49
#